data_82bd238e8aabed57aaa61552077a4e2f
#
_entry.id   82bd238e8aabed57aaa61552077a4e2f
#
_cell.length_a   1.000
_cell.length_b   1.000
_cell.length_c   1.000
_cell.angle_alpha   90.00
_cell.angle_beta   90.00
_cell.angle_gamma   90.00
#
_symmetry.space_group_name_H-M   'P 1'
#
loop_
_entity.id
_entity.type
_entity.pdbx_description
1 polymer ?
#
loop_
_entity_poly.entity_id
_entity_poly.type
_entity_poly.pdbx_seq_one_letter_code
_entity_poly.pdbx_strand_id
1 'polypeptide(L)'
;MKTSFLHQRTYTRSSGLKDTFGDFICKQCGCFVSAAALLAGVQNRNHCPYCLSSRHLDLFEAGDRLSACKGVMSAIALTWKRSPKKYARLHDGELMLVHCCQECGGLSINRIAADDDSSALLSLLDTVLGLDPQLVTACDAHGIELLDVEDEGLVRRCLFGDG
;
A
#
# COMPACT_ATOMS: atom_id res chain seq x y z
N MET A 1 38.53 0.70 8.97
CA MET A 1 37.53 1.49 8.19
C MET A 1 36.43 0.65 7.54
N LYS A 2 36.01 -0.47 8.12
CA LYS A 2 34.93 -1.33 7.54
C LYS A 2 33.64 -1.33 8.32
N THR A 3 33.54 -0.57 9.39
CA THR A 3 32.36 -0.58 10.28
C THR A 3 31.29 0.45 9.92
N SER A 4 31.58 1.45 9.09
CA SER A 4 30.59 2.48 8.78
C SER A 4 29.53 2.03 7.75
N PHE A 5 29.87 1.06 6.89
CA PHE A 5 28.91 0.57 5.89
C PHE A 5 27.87 -0.37 6.47
N LEU A 6 28.13 -1.04 7.57
CA LEU A 6 27.16 -1.93 8.20
C LEU A 6 26.04 -1.16 8.92
N HIS A 7 26.30 0.09 9.29
CA HIS A 7 25.29 0.95 9.93
C HIS A 7 24.32 1.57 8.93
N GLN A 8 24.64 1.56 7.64
CA GLN A 8 23.81 2.13 6.59
C GLN A 8 22.80 1.14 6.01
N ARG A 9 22.87 -0.15 6.41
CA ARG A 9 21.99 -1.18 5.89
C ARG A 9 21.20 -1.79 7.01
N THR A 10 19.91 -1.52 7.03
CA THR A 10 19.02 -2.15 7.99
C THR A 10 18.54 -3.47 7.40
N TYR A 11 18.97 -4.55 8.02
CA TYR A 11 18.42 -5.88 7.72
C TYR A 11 17.01 -5.94 8.31
N THR A 12 16.02 -5.75 7.49
CA THR A 12 14.66 -5.99 7.94
C THR A 12 14.39 -7.48 7.90
N ARG A 13 13.69 -8.00 8.91
CA ARG A 13 13.21 -9.40 8.98
C ARG A 13 12.45 -9.83 7.74
N SER A 14 12.13 -8.92 6.87
CA SER A 14 11.39 -9.07 5.63
C SER A 14 12.19 -9.48 4.42
N SER A 15 13.36 -10.08 4.57
CA SER A 15 14.22 -10.51 3.44
C SER A 15 14.63 -9.41 2.46
N GLY A 16 14.60 -8.17 2.86
CA GLY A 16 15.04 -7.03 2.05
C GLY A 16 16.16 -6.29 2.72
N LEU A 17 17.23 -6.01 2.00
CA LEU A 17 18.21 -5.03 2.42
C LEU A 17 17.58 -3.66 2.21
N LYS A 18 17.30 -2.94 3.30
CA LYS A 18 16.98 -1.52 3.24
C LYS A 18 18.25 -0.76 3.58
N ASP A 19 18.49 0.34 2.90
CA ASP A 19 19.48 1.30 3.33
C ASP A 19 19.03 2.07 4.58
N THR A 20 19.84 2.99 5.05
CA THR A 20 19.53 3.82 6.22
C THR A 20 18.30 4.68 6.03
N PHE A 21 17.92 4.96 4.79
CA PHE A 21 16.76 5.78 4.42
C PHE A 21 15.52 4.95 4.12
N GLY A 22 15.65 3.62 4.13
CA GLY A 22 14.56 2.71 3.85
C GLY A 22 14.28 2.46 2.37
N ASP A 23 15.14 2.93 1.47
CA ASP A 23 15.05 2.66 0.03
C ASP A 23 15.14 1.16 -0.24
N PHE A 24 14.48 0.68 -1.28
CA PHE A 24 14.45 -0.75 -1.61
C PHE A 24 14.29 -1.00 -3.09
N ILE A 25 14.62 -2.21 -3.52
CA ILE A 25 14.30 -2.72 -4.86
C ILE A 25 12.97 -3.47 -4.78
N CYS A 26 12.01 -3.09 -5.62
CA CYS A 26 10.72 -3.77 -5.71
C CYS A 26 10.91 -5.22 -6.13
N LYS A 27 10.35 -6.16 -5.38
CA LYS A 27 10.45 -7.60 -5.70
C LYS A 27 9.60 -8.00 -6.89
N GLN A 28 8.57 -7.23 -7.22
CA GLN A 28 7.68 -7.52 -8.34
C GLN A 28 8.22 -7.01 -9.67
N CYS A 29 8.60 -5.73 -9.76
CA CYS A 29 9.01 -5.11 -11.01
C CYS A 29 10.52 -4.80 -11.12
N GLY A 30 11.30 -4.99 -10.04
CA GLY A 30 12.74 -4.75 -10.03
C GLY A 30 13.15 -3.27 -9.97
N CYS A 31 12.21 -2.33 -9.94
CA CYS A 31 12.51 -0.91 -9.88
C CYS A 31 13.07 -0.50 -8.52
N PHE A 32 13.98 0.45 -8.54
CA PHE A 32 14.43 1.15 -7.32
C PHE A 32 13.31 2.03 -6.80
N VAL A 33 13.06 1.97 -5.50
CA VAL A 33 12.02 2.74 -4.81
C VAL A 33 12.66 3.56 -3.70
N SER A 34 12.55 4.88 -3.83
CA SER A 34 12.95 5.79 -2.74
C SER A 34 11.88 5.85 -1.66
N ALA A 35 12.30 5.71 -0.41
CA ALA A 35 11.45 5.88 0.77
C ALA A 35 11.53 7.29 1.36
N ALA A 36 12.16 8.23 0.65
CA ALA A 36 12.27 9.62 1.11
C ALA A 36 10.87 10.25 1.27
N ALA A 37 10.54 10.66 2.49
CA ALA A 37 9.22 11.21 2.82
C ALA A 37 8.86 12.48 2.01
N LEU A 38 9.85 13.26 1.60
CA LEU A 38 9.64 14.44 0.74
C LEU A 38 9.12 14.08 -0.65
N LEU A 39 9.46 12.91 -1.18
CA LEU A 39 8.98 12.42 -2.47
C LEU A 39 7.69 11.64 -2.34
N ALA A 40 7.67 10.73 -1.38
CA ALA A 40 6.56 9.80 -1.17
C ALA A 40 5.34 10.44 -0.47
N GLY A 41 5.54 11.50 0.30
CA GLY A 41 4.49 12.09 1.14
C GLY A 41 4.06 11.18 2.31
N VAL A 42 4.68 10.01 2.46
CA VAL A 42 4.41 9.04 3.52
C VAL A 42 5.70 8.68 4.26
N GLN A 43 5.61 8.46 5.58
CA GLN A 43 6.81 8.18 6.39
C GLN A 43 7.28 6.73 6.29
N ASN A 44 6.37 5.78 6.19
CA ASN A 44 6.66 4.35 6.16
C ASN A 44 6.24 3.74 4.83
N ARG A 45 6.96 4.10 3.77
CA ARG A 45 6.70 3.52 2.46
C ARG A 45 7.04 2.04 2.45
N ASN A 46 6.10 1.22 2.00
CA ASN A 46 6.30 -0.23 1.86
C ASN A 46 5.83 -0.78 0.51
N HIS A 47 5.34 0.07 -0.39
CA HIS A 47 4.92 -0.32 -1.74
C HIS A 47 5.67 0.45 -2.83
N CYS A 48 5.69 -0.13 -4.00
CA CYS A 48 6.33 0.42 -5.20
C CYS A 48 5.39 1.42 -5.89
N PRO A 49 5.84 2.63 -6.24
CA PRO A 49 5.00 3.61 -6.93
C PRO A 49 4.62 3.21 -8.35
N TYR A 50 5.39 2.33 -8.99
CA TYR A 50 5.21 1.97 -10.38
C TYR A 50 4.24 0.81 -10.59
N CYS A 51 4.36 -0.24 -9.79
CA CYS A 51 3.50 -1.43 -9.89
C CYS A 51 2.57 -1.62 -8.69
N LEU A 52 2.61 -0.71 -7.72
CA LEU A 52 1.83 -0.68 -6.48
C LEU A 52 2.01 -1.92 -5.58
N SER A 53 2.86 -2.87 -5.94
CA SER A 53 3.12 -4.07 -5.13
C SER A 53 3.82 -3.73 -3.84
N SER A 54 3.46 -4.44 -2.78
CA SER A 54 4.00 -4.29 -1.43
C SER A 54 4.65 -5.59 -0.94
N ARG A 55 5.03 -5.60 0.32
CA ARG A 55 5.53 -6.78 1.04
C ARG A 55 4.74 -7.00 2.31
N HIS A 56 4.43 -8.25 2.61
CA HIS A 56 3.74 -8.64 3.84
C HIS A 56 4.72 -8.58 5.02
N LEU A 57 5.01 -7.36 5.48
CA LEU A 57 5.98 -7.09 6.52
C LEU A 57 5.34 -6.95 7.89
N ASP A 58 4.18 -6.32 7.92
CA ASP A 58 3.47 -5.97 9.13
C ASP A 58 2.44 -7.05 9.49
N LEU A 59 2.29 -7.33 10.77
CA LEU A 59 1.41 -8.39 11.27
C LEU A 59 0.15 -7.84 11.95
N PHE A 60 0.32 -6.93 12.89
CA PHE A 60 -0.78 -6.37 13.70
C PHE A 60 -1.01 -4.90 13.41
N GLU A 61 0.07 -4.12 13.28
CA GLU A 61 0.02 -2.68 13.08
C GLU A 61 0.95 -2.25 11.95
N ALA A 62 0.57 -1.19 11.24
CA ALA A 62 1.38 -0.63 10.18
C ALA A 62 2.77 -0.22 10.70
N GLY A 63 3.82 -0.81 10.13
CA GLY A 63 5.21 -0.54 10.48
C GLY A 63 5.81 -1.46 11.55
N ASP A 64 5.06 -2.42 12.11
CA ASP A 64 5.56 -3.32 13.16
C ASP A 64 6.60 -4.34 12.66
N ARG A 65 6.59 -4.64 11.37
CA ARG A 65 7.54 -5.56 10.70
C ARG A 65 7.60 -6.97 11.28
N LEU A 66 6.53 -7.43 11.91
CA LEU A 66 6.47 -8.69 12.64
C LEU A 66 5.96 -9.87 11.79
N SER A 67 5.45 -9.65 10.59
CA SER A 67 4.95 -10.74 9.75
C SER A 67 6.08 -11.72 9.40
N ALA A 68 5.86 -13.00 9.66
CA ALA A 68 6.78 -14.07 9.29
C ALA A 68 6.68 -14.44 7.81
N CYS A 69 5.56 -14.16 7.16
CA CYS A 69 5.27 -14.54 5.77
C CYS A 69 6.23 -13.89 4.77
N LYS A 70 6.36 -12.55 4.85
CA LYS A 70 7.23 -11.73 3.97
C LYS A 70 6.99 -11.90 2.48
N GLY A 71 5.84 -12.44 2.10
CA GLY A 71 5.41 -12.63 0.73
C GLY A 71 5.22 -11.31 -0.03
N VAL A 72 5.15 -11.39 -1.35
CA VAL A 72 4.76 -10.26 -2.18
C VAL A 72 3.26 -10.04 -2.04
N MET A 73 2.85 -8.77 -1.93
CA MET A 73 1.45 -8.39 -1.87
C MET A 73 1.07 -7.66 -3.16
N SER A 74 0.05 -8.13 -3.83
CA SER A 74 -0.52 -7.43 -4.98
C SER A 74 -1.49 -6.35 -4.51
N ALA A 75 -1.44 -5.17 -5.12
CA ALA A 75 -2.52 -4.21 -5.01
C ALA A 75 -3.73 -4.77 -5.78
N ILE A 76 -4.86 -4.92 -5.11
CA ILE A 76 -6.06 -5.56 -5.66
C ILE A 76 -7.22 -4.60 -5.85
N ALA A 77 -7.26 -3.51 -5.07
CA ALA A 77 -8.34 -2.53 -5.11
C ALA A 77 -7.95 -1.25 -4.39
N LEU A 78 -8.85 -0.28 -4.44
CA LEU A 78 -8.86 0.91 -3.59
C LEU A 78 -9.97 0.78 -2.54
N THR A 79 -9.80 1.48 -1.42
CA THR A 79 -10.81 1.57 -0.36
C THR A 79 -10.84 2.96 0.24
N TRP A 80 -11.97 3.32 0.83
CA TRP A 80 -12.14 4.56 1.56
C TRP A 80 -12.08 4.32 3.06
N LYS A 81 -10.99 4.71 3.69
CA LYS A 81 -10.86 4.63 5.15
C LYS A 81 -11.50 5.85 5.80
N ARG A 82 -12.65 5.66 6.42
CA ARG A 82 -13.36 6.73 7.11
C ARG A 82 -12.59 7.23 8.33
N SER A 83 -12.67 8.54 8.58
CA SER A 83 -12.07 9.13 9.78
C SER A 83 -12.77 8.62 11.05
N PRO A 84 -12.04 8.20 12.08
CA PRO A 84 -12.64 7.75 13.34
C PRO A 84 -13.20 8.89 14.21
N LYS A 85 -13.09 10.14 13.76
CA LYS A 85 -13.55 11.30 14.52
C LYS A 85 -15.07 11.30 14.70
N LYS A 86 -15.56 11.51 15.92
CA LYS A 86 -17.00 11.52 16.28
C LYS A 86 -17.86 12.50 15.45
N TYR A 87 -17.25 13.54 14.91
CA TYR A 87 -17.91 14.57 14.08
C TYR A 87 -17.38 14.61 12.66
N ALA A 88 -16.80 13.49 12.18
CA ALA A 88 -16.33 13.40 10.81
C ALA A 88 -17.52 13.53 9.84
N ARG A 89 -17.36 14.36 8.81
CA ARG A 89 -18.32 14.45 7.71
C ARG A 89 -18.20 13.18 6.84
N LEU A 90 -19.23 12.90 6.03
CA LEU A 90 -19.21 11.77 5.09
C LEU A 90 -17.96 11.75 4.18
N HIS A 91 -17.39 12.92 3.92
CA HIS A 91 -16.20 13.11 3.09
C HIS A 91 -14.88 13.08 3.88
N ASP A 92 -14.93 12.96 5.20
CA ASP A 92 -13.74 12.89 6.04
C ASP A 92 -13.20 11.46 6.04
N GLY A 93 -12.27 11.20 5.15
CA GLY A 93 -11.63 9.89 5.02
C GLY A 93 -10.34 10.00 4.23
N GLU A 94 -9.73 8.87 3.98
CA GLU A 94 -8.49 8.72 3.23
C GLU A 94 -8.62 7.61 2.21
N LEU A 95 -8.22 7.90 0.97
CA LEU A 95 -8.10 6.90 -0.08
C LEU A 95 -6.90 6.00 0.21
N MET A 96 -7.11 4.70 0.24
CA MET A 96 -6.10 3.71 0.60
C MET A 96 -6.00 2.62 -0.46
N LEU A 97 -4.80 2.04 -0.62
CA LEU A 97 -4.56 0.82 -1.38
C LEU A 97 -4.93 -0.41 -0.55
N VAL A 98 -5.61 -1.36 -1.16
CA VAL A 98 -5.86 -2.70 -0.61
C VAL A 98 -4.86 -3.67 -1.22
N HIS A 99 -4.14 -4.39 -0.37
CA HIS A 99 -3.16 -5.39 -0.77
C HIS A 99 -3.56 -6.78 -0.28
N CYS A 100 -3.35 -7.77 -1.13
CA CYS A 100 -3.50 -9.19 -0.79
C CYS A 100 -2.16 -9.91 -0.96
N CYS A 101 -1.75 -10.65 0.05
CA CYS A 101 -0.52 -11.44 0.01
C CYS A 101 -0.68 -12.66 -0.89
N GLN A 102 0.23 -12.82 -1.85
CA GLN A 102 0.22 -13.94 -2.79
C GLN A 102 0.54 -15.29 -2.13
N GLU A 103 1.23 -15.27 -0.97
CA GLU A 103 1.66 -16.48 -0.27
C GLU A 103 0.64 -16.97 0.76
N CYS A 104 0.08 -16.07 1.57
CA CYS A 104 -0.79 -16.45 2.69
C CYS A 104 -2.21 -15.88 2.62
N GLY A 105 -2.54 -15.09 1.59
CA GLY A 105 -3.85 -14.47 1.45
C GLY A 105 -4.13 -13.31 2.44
N GLY A 106 -3.17 -12.94 3.27
CA GLY A 106 -3.34 -11.86 4.24
C GLY A 106 -3.63 -10.52 3.55
N LEU A 107 -4.58 -9.77 4.12
CA LEU A 107 -4.99 -8.47 3.63
C LEU A 107 -4.33 -7.34 4.42
N SER A 108 -4.01 -6.25 3.74
CA SER A 108 -3.60 -4.99 4.38
C SER A 108 -4.08 -3.78 3.59
N ILE A 109 -4.21 -2.64 4.27
CA ILE A 109 -4.47 -1.37 3.63
C ILE A 109 -3.27 -0.44 3.85
N ASN A 110 -2.87 0.27 2.80
CA ASN A 110 -1.72 1.16 2.81
C ASN A 110 -2.09 2.53 2.26
N ARG A 111 -1.46 3.57 2.79
CA ARG A 111 -1.61 4.93 2.27
C ARG A 111 -1.08 5.03 0.86
N ILE A 112 -1.77 5.78 0.02
CA ILE A 112 -1.27 6.18 -1.29
C ILE A 112 -0.12 7.17 -1.09
N ALA A 113 0.96 6.99 -1.83
CA ALA A 113 2.08 7.91 -1.85
C ALA A 113 1.91 8.96 -2.95
N ALA A 114 2.53 10.13 -2.75
CA ALA A 114 2.37 11.26 -3.67
C ALA A 114 2.94 11.01 -5.07
N ASP A 115 3.86 10.07 -5.19
CA ASP A 115 4.52 9.66 -6.44
C ASP A 115 4.00 8.33 -6.99
N ASP A 116 2.90 7.80 -6.44
CA ASP A 116 2.27 6.61 -7.01
C ASP A 116 1.69 6.89 -8.40
N ASP A 117 1.85 5.95 -9.32
CA ASP A 117 1.31 6.06 -10.67
C ASP A 117 -0.23 6.13 -10.64
N SER A 118 -0.75 7.30 -11.00
CA SER A 118 -2.19 7.57 -10.95
C SER A 118 -2.99 6.74 -11.95
N SER A 119 -2.38 6.34 -13.07
CA SER A 119 -3.03 5.46 -14.05
C SER A 119 -3.15 4.04 -13.49
N ALA A 120 -2.10 3.56 -12.81
CA ALA A 120 -2.15 2.28 -12.11
C ALA A 120 -3.19 2.29 -10.99
N LEU A 121 -3.29 3.38 -10.22
CA LEU A 121 -4.32 3.54 -9.18
C LEU A 121 -5.74 3.48 -9.76
N LEU A 122 -6.01 4.24 -10.84
CA LEU A 122 -7.32 4.25 -11.48
C LEU A 122 -7.69 2.89 -12.08
N SER A 123 -6.73 2.17 -12.64
CA SER A 123 -6.99 0.83 -13.20
C SER A 123 -7.45 -0.19 -12.15
N LEU A 124 -7.16 0.03 -10.87
CA LEU A 124 -7.65 -0.84 -9.80
C LEU A 124 -9.18 -0.83 -9.67
N LEU A 125 -9.86 0.24 -10.08
CA LEU A 125 -11.33 0.31 -10.07
C LEU A 125 -11.96 -0.73 -11.00
N ASP A 126 -11.34 -0.98 -12.15
CA ASP A 126 -11.81 -2.00 -13.09
C ASP A 126 -11.55 -3.43 -12.59
N THR A 127 -10.48 -3.62 -11.81
CA THR A 127 -10.07 -4.95 -11.37
C THR A 127 -11.04 -5.57 -10.37
N VAL A 128 -11.78 -4.76 -9.61
CA VAL A 128 -12.73 -5.22 -8.58
C VAL A 128 -13.80 -6.14 -9.16
N LEU A 129 -14.26 -5.86 -10.38
CA LEU A 129 -15.29 -6.66 -11.07
C LEU A 129 -14.81 -8.10 -11.39
N GLY A 130 -13.49 -8.32 -11.48
CA GLY A 130 -12.88 -9.62 -11.76
C GLY A 130 -12.30 -10.32 -10.55
N LEU A 131 -12.44 -9.78 -9.34
CA LEU A 131 -11.91 -10.39 -8.13
C LEU A 131 -12.64 -11.69 -7.78
N ASP A 132 -11.91 -12.62 -7.18
CA ASP A 132 -12.49 -13.83 -6.61
C ASP A 132 -13.54 -13.47 -5.54
N PRO A 133 -14.77 -14.03 -5.62
CA PRO A 133 -15.82 -13.76 -4.63
C PRO A 133 -15.40 -14.07 -3.18
N GLN A 134 -14.51 -15.05 -2.97
CA GLN A 134 -13.98 -15.35 -1.64
C GLN A 134 -13.10 -14.22 -1.12
N LEU A 135 -12.32 -13.60 -2.01
CA LEU A 135 -11.48 -12.45 -1.67
C LEU A 135 -12.33 -11.22 -1.33
N VAL A 136 -13.39 -10.96 -2.10
CA VAL A 136 -14.37 -9.89 -1.79
C VAL A 136 -14.99 -10.12 -0.42
N THR A 137 -15.47 -11.34 -0.15
CA THR A 137 -16.02 -11.71 1.16
C THR A 137 -15.01 -11.54 2.29
N ALA A 138 -13.74 -11.86 2.06
CA ALA A 138 -12.68 -11.65 3.04
C ALA A 138 -12.44 -10.15 3.31
N CYS A 139 -12.47 -9.30 2.28
CA CYS A 139 -12.38 -7.85 2.44
C CYS A 139 -13.53 -7.32 3.31
N ASP A 140 -14.77 -7.72 3.02
CA ASP A 140 -15.95 -7.33 3.79
C ASP A 140 -15.85 -7.77 5.26
N ALA A 141 -15.38 -8.99 5.51
CA ALA A 141 -15.17 -9.52 6.87
C ALA A 141 -14.13 -8.71 7.66
N HIS A 142 -13.18 -8.07 6.97
CA HIS A 142 -12.19 -7.15 7.56
C HIS A 142 -12.65 -5.70 7.59
N GLY A 143 -13.89 -5.41 7.19
CA GLY A 143 -14.43 -4.05 7.12
C GLY A 143 -13.79 -3.19 6.03
N ILE A 144 -13.27 -3.81 4.99
CA ILE A 144 -12.67 -3.15 3.83
C ILE A 144 -13.73 -3.06 2.73
N GLU A 145 -14.27 -1.87 2.52
CA GLU A 145 -15.19 -1.55 1.43
C GLU A 145 -14.39 -1.31 0.15
N LEU A 146 -14.61 -2.12 -0.88
CA LEU A 146 -13.89 -2.01 -2.15
C LEU A 146 -14.54 -0.96 -3.04
N LEU A 147 -13.73 -0.03 -3.57
CA LEU A 147 -14.18 0.98 -4.53
C LEU A 147 -14.11 0.41 -5.94
N ASP A 148 -15.13 0.70 -6.75
CA ASP A 148 -15.23 0.28 -8.14
C ASP A 148 -15.37 1.46 -9.10
N VAL A 149 -15.74 1.19 -10.35
CA VAL A 149 -15.88 2.22 -11.41
C VAL A 149 -16.90 3.31 -11.09
N GLU A 150 -17.90 3.02 -10.25
CA GLU A 150 -18.89 4.02 -9.84
C GLU A 150 -18.26 5.08 -8.92
N ASP A 151 -17.18 4.72 -8.24
CA ASP A 151 -16.44 5.61 -7.33
C ASP A 151 -15.34 6.43 -8.04
N GLU A 152 -15.17 6.29 -9.36
CA GLU A 152 -14.09 6.97 -10.11
C GLU A 152 -14.06 8.48 -9.86
N GLY A 153 -15.22 9.11 -9.77
CA GLY A 153 -15.34 10.55 -9.49
C GLY A 153 -14.73 10.94 -8.12
N LEU A 154 -14.95 10.11 -7.10
CA LEU A 154 -14.33 10.30 -5.78
C LEU A 154 -12.82 10.12 -5.85
N VAL A 155 -12.37 9.05 -6.49
CA VAL A 155 -10.93 8.73 -6.60
C VAL A 155 -10.19 9.83 -7.36
N ARG A 156 -10.74 10.31 -8.48
CA ARG A 156 -10.13 11.41 -9.24
C ARG A 156 -10.01 12.70 -8.43
N ARG A 157 -11.03 13.06 -7.66
CA ARG A 157 -10.93 14.24 -6.76
C ARG A 157 -9.83 14.07 -5.72
N CYS A 158 -9.68 12.88 -5.17
CA CYS A 158 -8.61 12.61 -4.20
C CYS A 158 -7.21 12.70 -4.80
N LEU A 159 -7.04 12.24 -6.05
CA LEU A 159 -5.73 12.22 -6.72
C LEU A 159 -5.34 13.56 -7.32
N PHE A 160 -6.30 14.32 -7.86
CA PHE A 160 -6.04 15.50 -8.67
C PHE A 160 -6.64 16.79 -8.10
N GLY A 161 -7.44 16.70 -7.05
CA GLY A 161 -8.20 17.82 -6.52
C GLY A 161 -9.49 18.09 -7.29
N ASP A 162 -10.24 19.08 -6.80
CA ASP A 162 -11.42 19.59 -7.51
C ASP A 162 -10.92 20.44 -8.69
N GLY A 163 -11.14 19.96 -9.91
CA GLY A 163 -10.83 20.66 -11.15
C GLY A 163 -11.81 21.79 -11.45
#